data_649fa0e79fd268acc4da42180f4ec250
#
_entry.id   649fa0e79fd268acc4da42180f4ec250
#
_cell.length_a   1.000
_cell.length_b   1.000
_cell.length_c   1.000
_cell.angle_alpha   90.00
_cell.angle_beta   90.00
_cell.angle_gamma   90.00
#
_symmetry.space_group_name_H-M   'P 1'
#
loop_
_entity.id
_entity.type
_entity.pdbx_description
1 polymer ?
#
loop_
_entity_poly.entity_id
_entity_poly.type
_entity_poly.pdbx_seq_one_letter_code
_entity_poly.pdbx_strand_id
1 'polypeptide(L)'
;MRGGGGTATEVAAAHHPPTGEAVPGVLGVLGVPGVREAPEAPEAPGAWSASDPYATALRTGRGPLFLRRADGWLLPLDVERWCARADAVDRAVLDRCEGAVLDVGCGPGRLVAELAARGRTVLGIDVSAAAVARTVRLGGQALRRSVFDPLPAEGRWDTVLLMDGNLGIGGDPRALLDRVARLLRPGGLLIAETAPVDVDERTQVQVVGVSDVGPTESPFPWARLGTAALLRYARGWTPAGAWTADDRRFAALRSGAAPAGGRRAR
;
A
#
# COMPACT_ATOMS: atom_id res chain seq x y z
N MET A 1 59.75 34.27 31.81
CA MET A 1 60.01 34.34 30.39
C MET A 1 58.77 33.86 29.69
N ARG A 2 58.09 34.80 29.11
CA ARG A 2 57.64 34.89 27.68
C ARG A 2 56.91 33.65 27.20
N GLY A 3 55.71 33.65 26.70
CA GLY A 3 54.89 34.68 26.08
C GLY A 3 53.92 34.01 25.16
N GLY A 4 52.86 34.68 24.96
CA GLY A 4 52.07 34.74 23.74
C GLY A 4 51.09 33.59 23.54
N GLY A 5 49.78 33.72 23.54
CA GLY A 5 49.00 34.76 22.88
C GLY A 5 48.41 34.14 21.61
N GLY A 6 47.12 34.05 21.53
CA GLY A 6 46.47 33.66 20.29
C GLY A 6 45.03 33.22 20.47
N THR A 7 44.14 34.19 20.71
CA THR A 7 42.69 34.04 20.52
C THR A 7 42.37 33.92 19.03
N ALA A 8 41.73 32.87 18.63
CA ALA A 8 41.02 32.81 17.33
C ALA A 8 39.57 32.43 17.60
N THR A 9 38.72 33.42 17.52
CA THR A 9 37.28 33.33 17.47
C THR A 9 36.93 32.84 16.07
N GLU A 10 36.50 31.61 15.93
CA GLU A 10 35.97 31.09 14.67
C GLU A 10 34.44 31.14 14.70
N VAL A 11 33.95 32.02 13.85
CA VAL A 11 32.53 32.29 13.63
C VAL A 11 31.91 31.09 12.91
N ALA A 12 31.02 30.38 13.59
CA ALA A 12 30.21 29.33 12.99
C ALA A 12 29.24 29.95 11.98
N ALA A 13 29.49 29.71 10.71
CA ALA A 13 28.56 30.01 9.61
C ALA A 13 27.36 29.06 9.67
N ALA A 14 26.18 29.63 9.88
CA ALA A 14 24.91 28.93 9.79
C ALA A 14 24.69 28.43 8.36
N HIS A 15 24.74 27.13 8.16
CA HIS A 15 24.30 26.51 6.93
C HIS A 15 22.77 26.43 6.95
N HIS A 16 22.13 27.21 6.10
CA HIS A 16 20.75 27.04 5.69
C HIS A 16 20.69 25.78 4.80
N PRO A 17 19.73 24.87 4.99
CA PRO A 17 19.49 23.81 4.03
C PRO A 17 18.87 24.43 2.76
N PRO A 18 19.25 23.95 1.56
CA PRO A 18 18.67 24.43 0.33
C PRO A 18 17.19 24.04 0.23
N THR A 19 16.39 25.03 -0.14
CA THR A 19 14.98 24.92 -0.55
C THR A 19 14.82 23.89 -1.66
N GLY A 20 13.82 23.04 -1.48
CA GLY A 20 13.28 22.01 -2.35
C GLY A 20 13.63 22.04 -3.82
N GLU A 21 14.55 21.18 -4.23
CA GLU A 21 14.62 20.71 -5.60
C GLU A 21 13.81 19.43 -5.72
N ALA A 22 12.81 19.48 -6.61
CA ALA A 22 12.02 18.34 -7.02
C ALA A 22 12.95 17.25 -7.56
N VAL A 23 12.86 16.04 -7.01
CA VAL A 23 13.60 14.87 -7.49
C VAL A 23 13.09 14.52 -8.89
N PRO A 24 13.91 14.59 -9.95
CA PRO A 24 13.47 14.23 -11.30
C PRO A 24 13.31 12.71 -11.44
N GLY A 25 12.12 12.27 -11.85
CA GLY A 25 12.03 11.07 -12.67
C GLY A 25 11.74 9.74 -12.02
N VAL A 26 10.68 9.62 -11.21
CA VAL A 26 10.12 8.30 -10.80
C VAL A 26 9.54 7.51 -12.00
N LEU A 27 9.24 8.16 -13.11
CA LEU A 27 8.57 7.55 -14.28
C LEU A 27 9.52 6.98 -15.33
N GLY A 28 10.83 7.27 -15.27
CA GLY A 28 11.81 6.75 -16.24
C GLY A 28 12.13 5.27 -16.12
N VAL A 29 11.90 4.66 -14.96
CA VAL A 29 12.28 3.26 -14.66
C VAL A 29 11.26 2.25 -15.21
N LEU A 30 10.01 2.65 -15.47
CA LEU A 30 8.98 1.75 -16.00
C LEU A 30 8.97 1.66 -17.54
N GLY A 31 9.91 2.31 -18.23
CA GLY A 31 10.04 2.21 -19.70
C GLY A 31 8.80 2.66 -20.48
N VAL A 32 7.99 3.58 -19.93
CA VAL A 32 6.76 4.07 -20.54
C VAL A 32 7.00 5.46 -21.12
N PRO A 33 7.22 5.63 -22.45
CA PRO A 33 7.28 6.94 -23.05
C PRO A 33 5.89 7.62 -22.98
N GLY A 34 5.81 8.85 -22.46
CA GLY A 34 4.63 9.69 -22.64
C GLY A 34 3.65 9.79 -21.48
N VAL A 35 3.95 9.30 -20.27
CA VAL A 35 3.11 9.58 -19.10
C VAL A 35 3.47 10.97 -18.57
N ARG A 36 2.64 11.96 -18.87
CA ARG A 36 2.66 13.24 -18.16
C ARG A 36 2.27 12.97 -16.70
N GLU A 37 2.99 13.58 -15.77
CA GLU A 37 2.58 13.62 -14.37
C GLU A 37 1.14 14.15 -14.29
N ALA A 38 0.23 13.28 -13.86
CA ALA A 38 -1.12 13.73 -13.57
C ALA A 38 -1.05 14.66 -12.36
N PRO A 39 -1.75 15.80 -12.36
CA PRO A 39 -1.78 16.68 -11.21
C PRO A 39 -2.20 15.92 -9.97
N GLU A 40 -1.56 16.24 -8.83
CA GLU A 40 -1.92 15.69 -7.54
C GLU A 40 -3.44 15.84 -7.34
N ALA A 41 -4.13 14.72 -7.11
CA ALA A 41 -5.56 14.77 -6.88
C ALA A 41 -5.83 15.64 -5.65
N PRO A 42 -6.87 16.52 -5.69
CA PRO A 42 -7.22 17.33 -4.54
C PRO A 42 -7.47 16.42 -3.33
N GLU A 43 -7.00 16.86 -2.16
CA GLU A 43 -7.18 16.10 -0.91
C GLU A 43 -8.67 15.76 -0.73
N ALA A 44 -8.98 14.46 -0.72
CA ALA A 44 -10.28 14.01 -0.26
C ALA A 44 -10.44 14.44 1.21
N PRO A 45 -11.51 15.16 1.57
CA PRO A 45 -11.65 15.64 2.93
C PRO A 45 -11.76 14.45 3.90
N GLY A 46 -10.85 14.35 4.85
CA GLY A 46 -11.10 13.85 6.17
C GLY A 46 -10.47 12.55 6.63
N ALA A 47 -10.16 11.57 5.83
CA ALA A 47 -9.86 10.23 6.39
C ALA A 47 -8.36 9.92 6.60
N TRP A 48 -7.43 10.71 6.06
CA TRP A 48 -6.00 10.38 6.07
C TRP A 48 -5.10 11.62 6.20
N SER A 49 -5.37 12.45 7.21
CA SER A 49 -4.58 13.65 7.49
C SER A 49 -3.22 13.31 8.10
N ALA A 50 -2.28 14.27 8.07
CA ALA A 50 -0.96 14.07 8.69
C ALA A 50 -1.02 13.89 10.22
N SER A 51 -2.13 14.24 10.85
CA SER A 51 -2.39 14.13 12.30
C SER A 51 -3.25 12.94 12.69
N ASP A 52 -3.67 12.10 11.73
CA ASP A 52 -4.49 10.93 12.02
C ASP A 52 -3.73 9.86 12.86
N PRO A 53 -4.44 8.99 13.59
CA PRO A 53 -3.83 7.96 14.41
C PRO A 53 -2.93 7.01 13.58
N TYR A 54 -3.31 6.70 12.34
CA TYR A 54 -2.53 5.87 11.45
C TYR A 54 -1.19 6.53 11.08
N ALA A 55 -1.22 7.80 10.63
CA ALA A 55 0.01 8.54 10.32
C ALA A 55 0.92 8.65 11.54
N THR A 56 0.35 8.85 12.74
CA THR A 56 1.11 8.91 13.98
C THR A 56 1.76 7.56 14.30
N ALA A 57 1.02 6.46 14.21
CA ALA A 57 1.54 5.12 14.42
C ALA A 57 2.66 4.77 13.43
N LEU A 58 2.51 5.14 12.13
CA LEU A 58 3.55 4.93 11.13
C LEU A 58 4.83 5.75 11.39
N ARG A 59 4.70 6.98 11.91
CA ARG A 59 5.88 7.81 12.25
C ARG A 59 6.65 7.23 13.43
N THR A 60 5.94 6.75 14.45
CA THR A 60 6.55 6.15 15.65
C THR A 60 7.00 4.70 15.42
N GLY A 61 6.41 4.02 14.44
CA GLY A 61 6.60 2.59 14.18
C GLY A 61 5.97 1.70 15.24
N ARG A 62 5.00 2.21 16.01
CA ARG A 62 4.40 1.52 17.17
C ARG A 62 2.90 1.78 17.24
N GLY A 63 2.15 0.72 17.65
CA GLY A 63 0.77 0.79 18.06
C GLY A 63 0.62 1.13 19.56
N PRO A 64 -0.52 0.77 20.13
CA PRO A 64 -1.59 0.03 19.49
C PRO A 64 -2.50 0.89 18.61
N LEU A 65 -2.97 0.30 17.53
CA LEU A 65 -3.88 0.87 16.56
C LEU A 65 -4.97 -0.16 16.24
N PHE A 66 -6.20 0.31 16.01
CA PHE A 66 -7.33 -0.59 15.76
C PHE A 66 -8.23 -0.06 14.65
N LEU A 67 -8.90 -0.97 13.93
CA LEU A 67 -10.14 -0.65 13.23
C LEU A 67 -11.29 -0.87 14.20
N ARG A 68 -12.09 0.18 14.44
CA ARG A 68 -13.27 0.16 15.31
C ARG A 68 -14.55 0.20 14.48
N ARG A 69 -15.47 -0.71 14.74
CA ARG A 69 -16.85 -0.68 14.22
C ARG A 69 -17.76 0.16 15.12
N ALA A 70 -18.93 0.54 14.58
CA ALA A 70 -19.93 1.29 15.32
C ALA A 70 -20.48 0.56 16.55
N ASP A 71 -20.47 -0.78 16.55
CA ASP A 71 -20.86 -1.62 17.68
C ASP A 71 -19.79 -1.78 18.77
N GLY A 72 -18.64 -1.10 18.61
CA GLY A 72 -17.52 -1.14 19.54
C GLY A 72 -16.52 -2.28 19.32
N TRP A 73 -16.77 -3.17 18.35
CA TRP A 73 -15.82 -4.23 18.04
C TRP A 73 -14.50 -3.65 17.50
N LEU A 74 -13.38 -4.20 17.95
CA LEU A 74 -12.03 -3.75 17.61
C LEU A 74 -11.25 -4.85 16.87
N LEU A 75 -10.62 -4.50 15.75
CA LEU A 75 -9.61 -5.30 15.08
C LEU A 75 -8.24 -4.66 15.30
N PRO A 76 -7.32 -5.33 16.01
CA PRO A 76 -5.97 -4.82 16.16
C PRO A 76 -5.24 -4.78 14.82
N LEU A 77 -4.46 -3.72 14.62
CA LEU A 77 -3.62 -3.49 13.45
C LEU A 77 -2.16 -3.67 13.85
N ASP A 78 -1.43 -4.50 13.13
CA ASP A 78 -0.06 -4.92 13.46
C ASP A 78 0.97 -3.91 12.93
N VAL A 79 0.97 -2.70 13.49
CA VAL A 79 1.81 -1.58 13.08
C VAL A 79 3.29 -1.94 13.16
N GLU A 80 3.70 -2.63 14.22
CA GLU A 80 5.08 -3.04 14.43
C GLU A 80 5.58 -3.93 13.31
N ARG A 81 4.79 -4.93 12.89
CA ARG A 81 5.12 -5.80 11.76
C ARG A 81 5.15 -5.01 10.46
N TRP A 82 4.17 -4.13 10.23
CA TRP A 82 4.16 -3.31 9.01
C TRP A 82 5.39 -2.43 8.90
N CYS A 83 5.86 -1.89 10.03
CA CYS A 83 7.03 -1.02 10.11
C CYS A 83 8.37 -1.78 10.18
N ALA A 84 8.37 -3.08 10.38
CA ALA A 84 9.54 -3.94 10.37
C ALA A 84 10.03 -4.23 8.93
N ARG A 85 11.08 -5.02 8.81
CA ARG A 85 11.49 -5.60 7.51
C ARG A 85 10.57 -6.76 7.16
N ALA A 86 10.48 -7.07 5.86
CA ALA A 86 9.78 -8.26 5.39
C ALA A 86 10.27 -9.52 6.12
N ASP A 87 9.36 -10.25 6.73
CA ASP A 87 9.62 -11.48 7.46
C ASP A 87 9.77 -12.69 6.51
N ALA A 88 9.91 -13.90 7.05
CA ALA A 88 10.04 -15.11 6.26
C ALA A 88 8.77 -15.42 5.45
N VAL A 89 7.59 -15.17 6.04
CA VAL A 89 6.30 -15.37 5.37
C VAL A 89 6.12 -14.36 4.25
N ASP A 90 6.42 -13.09 4.50
CA ASP A 90 6.40 -12.05 3.47
C ASP A 90 7.31 -12.44 2.30
N ARG A 91 8.56 -12.84 2.57
CA ARG A 91 9.50 -13.25 1.52
C ARG A 91 8.99 -14.43 0.72
N ALA A 92 8.40 -15.44 1.35
CA ALA A 92 7.80 -16.59 0.66
C ALA A 92 6.61 -16.20 -0.23
N VAL A 93 5.84 -15.17 0.14
CA VAL A 93 4.80 -14.58 -0.71
C VAL A 93 5.43 -13.85 -1.89
N LEU A 94 6.46 -13.03 -1.64
CA LEU A 94 7.15 -12.25 -2.68
C LEU A 94 7.88 -13.14 -3.70
N ASP A 95 8.34 -14.33 -3.31
CA ASP A 95 8.94 -15.33 -4.20
C ASP A 95 7.94 -15.88 -5.24
N ARG A 96 6.62 -15.75 -4.98
CA ARG A 96 5.55 -16.14 -5.90
C ARG A 96 5.16 -15.02 -6.87
N CYS A 97 5.63 -13.79 -6.66
CA CYS A 97 5.36 -12.67 -7.54
C CYS A 97 6.04 -12.88 -8.91
N GLU A 98 5.36 -12.47 -9.95
CA GLU A 98 5.83 -12.50 -11.34
C GLU A 98 6.04 -11.07 -11.84
N GLY A 99 7.00 -10.85 -12.72
CA GLY A 99 7.24 -9.60 -13.45
C GLY A 99 7.17 -8.33 -12.61
N ALA A 100 6.47 -7.32 -13.12
CA ALA A 100 6.25 -6.04 -12.44
C ALA A 100 5.13 -6.16 -11.39
N VAL A 101 5.37 -5.63 -10.19
CA VAL A 101 4.51 -5.79 -9.02
C VAL A 101 3.90 -4.46 -8.60
N LEU A 102 2.58 -4.44 -8.39
CA LEU A 102 1.86 -3.33 -7.75
C LEU A 102 1.41 -3.76 -6.36
N ASP A 103 1.89 -3.08 -5.32
CA ASP A 103 1.49 -3.29 -3.92
C ASP A 103 0.41 -2.27 -3.54
N VAL A 104 -0.83 -2.74 -3.36
CA VAL A 104 -2.01 -1.90 -3.10
C VAL A 104 -2.26 -1.77 -1.60
N GLY A 105 -2.24 -0.54 -1.09
CA GLY A 105 -2.22 -0.26 0.33
C GLY A 105 -0.86 -0.64 0.93
N CYS A 106 0.23 -0.20 0.29
CA CYS A 106 1.60 -0.64 0.64
C CYS A 106 2.03 -0.27 2.06
N GLY A 107 1.27 0.59 2.74
CA GLY A 107 1.57 1.06 4.08
C GLY A 107 2.99 1.64 4.17
N PRO A 108 3.74 1.34 5.25
CA PRO A 108 5.11 1.84 5.43
C PRO A 108 6.16 1.19 4.52
N GLY A 109 5.75 0.29 3.60
CA GLY A 109 6.54 -0.12 2.44
C GLY A 109 7.48 -1.30 2.64
N ARG A 110 7.27 -2.17 3.64
CA ARG A 110 8.17 -3.31 3.88
C ARG A 110 8.30 -4.25 2.68
N LEU A 111 7.18 -4.51 1.98
CA LEU A 111 7.17 -5.40 0.81
C LEU A 111 7.77 -4.72 -0.41
N VAL A 112 7.45 -3.44 -0.62
CA VAL A 112 8.02 -2.62 -1.71
C VAL A 112 9.54 -2.53 -1.57
N ALA A 113 10.05 -2.23 -0.35
CA ALA A 113 11.48 -2.14 -0.09
C ALA A 113 12.20 -3.49 -0.33
N GLU A 114 11.60 -4.60 0.09
CA GLU A 114 12.16 -5.94 -0.12
C GLU A 114 12.23 -6.28 -1.61
N LEU A 115 11.16 -6.03 -2.39
CA LEU A 115 11.14 -6.25 -3.84
C LEU A 115 12.14 -5.35 -4.56
N ALA A 116 12.23 -4.07 -4.19
CA ALA A 116 13.21 -3.14 -4.74
C ALA A 116 14.66 -3.59 -4.47
N ALA A 117 14.95 -4.06 -3.25
CA ALA A 117 16.25 -4.60 -2.88
C ALA A 117 16.64 -5.86 -3.69
N ARG A 118 15.64 -6.62 -4.16
CA ARG A 118 15.83 -7.77 -5.07
C ARG A 118 15.93 -7.36 -6.55
N GLY A 119 15.96 -6.07 -6.86
CA GLY A 119 16.01 -5.55 -8.24
C GLY A 119 14.71 -5.77 -9.03
N ARG A 120 13.57 -5.97 -8.35
CA ARG A 120 12.27 -6.16 -9.01
C ARG A 120 11.65 -4.82 -9.35
N THR A 121 10.96 -4.75 -10.48
CA THR A 121 10.09 -3.61 -10.81
C THR A 121 8.89 -3.63 -9.87
N VAL A 122 8.77 -2.63 -9.00
CA VAL A 122 7.70 -2.55 -8.00
C VAL A 122 7.25 -1.11 -7.81
N LEU A 123 5.95 -0.94 -7.61
CA LEU A 123 5.33 0.31 -7.19
C LEU A 123 4.37 0.03 -6.03
N GLY A 124 4.49 0.80 -4.95
CA GLY A 124 3.49 0.85 -3.88
C GLY A 124 2.49 1.97 -4.13
N ILE A 125 1.25 1.77 -3.73
CA ILE A 125 0.26 2.85 -3.63
C ILE A 125 -0.38 2.84 -2.26
N ASP A 126 -0.60 4.02 -1.70
CA ASP A 126 -1.30 4.22 -0.43
C ASP A 126 -1.98 5.59 -0.41
N VAL A 127 -3.06 5.74 0.34
CA VAL A 127 -3.76 7.02 0.50
C VAL A 127 -3.10 7.91 1.56
N SER A 128 -2.30 7.32 2.46
CA SER A 128 -1.60 8.02 3.53
C SER A 128 -0.28 8.62 3.03
N ALA A 129 -0.14 9.93 3.13
CA ALA A 129 1.13 10.62 2.84
C ALA A 129 2.29 10.11 3.73
N ALA A 130 2.00 9.76 5.00
CA ALA A 130 3.00 9.23 5.92
C ALA A 130 3.52 7.85 5.50
N ALA A 131 2.62 6.98 4.99
CA ALA A 131 2.96 5.68 4.43
C ALA A 131 3.87 5.82 3.21
N VAL A 132 3.47 6.63 2.24
CA VAL A 132 4.25 6.89 1.02
C VAL A 132 5.62 7.45 1.35
N ALA A 133 5.69 8.49 2.20
CA ALA A 133 6.96 9.09 2.60
C ALA A 133 7.90 8.09 3.28
N ARG A 134 7.37 7.16 4.09
CA ARG A 134 8.17 6.11 4.72
C ARG A 134 8.68 5.09 3.68
N THR A 135 7.83 4.65 2.76
CA THR A 135 8.20 3.74 1.67
C THR A 135 9.35 4.30 0.84
N VAL A 136 9.26 5.59 0.48
CA VAL A 136 10.32 6.28 -0.29
C VAL A 136 11.63 6.36 0.52
N ARG A 137 11.57 6.67 1.83
CA ARG A 137 12.76 6.66 2.69
C ARG A 137 13.44 5.29 2.80
N LEU A 138 12.69 4.20 2.64
CA LEU A 138 13.22 2.84 2.61
C LEU A 138 13.80 2.44 1.24
N GLY A 139 13.83 3.35 0.27
CA GLY A 139 14.33 3.12 -1.08
C GLY A 139 13.30 2.51 -2.04
N GLY A 140 12.04 2.38 -1.62
CA GLY A 140 10.94 1.94 -2.48
C GLY A 140 10.35 3.07 -3.30
N GLN A 141 9.65 2.73 -4.38
CA GLN A 141 8.82 3.67 -5.14
C GLN A 141 7.38 3.58 -4.66
N ALA A 142 6.76 4.71 -4.35
CA ALA A 142 5.37 4.75 -3.92
C ALA A 142 4.67 6.03 -4.41
N LEU A 143 3.36 5.93 -4.65
CA LEU A 143 2.49 7.05 -5.01
C LEU A 143 1.36 7.19 -4.00
N ARG A 144 1.03 8.43 -3.64
CA ARG A 144 -0.17 8.73 -2.87
C ARG A 144 -1.37 8.69 -3.80
N ARG A 145 -2.04 7.53 -3.86
CA ARG A 145 -3.21 7.29 -4.73
C ARG A 145 -4.13 6.26 -4.10
N SER A 146 -5.44 6.42 -4.32
CA SER A 146 -6.39 5.35 -4.13
C SER A 146 -6.25 4.31 -5.25
N VAL A 147 -6.50 3.05 -4.93
CA VAL A 147 -6.57 2.00 -5.97
C VAL A 147 -7.65 2.29 -7.02
N PHE A 148 -8.67 3.07 -6.67
CA PHE A 148 -9.78 3.42 -7.56
C PHE A 148 -9.46 4.63 -8.46
N ASP A 149 -8.39 5.37 -8.18
CA ASP A 149 -7.91 6.46 -9.03
C ASP A 149 -7.17 5.93 -10.27
N PRO A 150 -6.97 6.76 -11.32
CA PRO A 150 -6.07 6.41 -12.41
C PRO A 150 -4.65 6.13 -11.91
N LEU A 151 -4.09 4.99 -12.32
CA LEU A 151 -2.76 4.53 -11.92
C LEU A 151 -1.84 4.35 -13.13
N PRO A 152 -0.52 4.48 -12.94
CA PRO A 152 0.42 4.19 -14.02
C PRO A 152 0.37 2.72 -14.41
N ALA A 153 0.66 2.43 -15.68
CA ALA A 153 0.77 1.07 -16.21
C ALA A 153 -0.49 0.19 -16.04
N GLU A 154 -1.68 0.78 -16.02
CA GLU A 154 -2.93 0.00 -15.99
C GLU A 154 -2.96 -1.04 -17.13
N GLY A 155 -3.42 -2.25 -16.84
CA GLY A 155 -3.47 -3.37 -17.77
C GLY A 155 -2.09 -3.99 -18.09
N ARG A 156 -1.02 -3.61 -17.39
CA ARG A 156 0.35 -4.09 -17.65
C ARG A 156 1.07 -4.65 -16.43
N TRP A 157 0.46 -4.61 -15.25
CA TRP A 157 1.03 -5.21 -14.05
C TRP A 157 0.98 -6.74 -14.14
N ASP A 158 2.09 -7.40 -13.86
CA ASP A 158 2.15 -8.87 -13.85
C ASP A 158 1.58 -9.43 -12.54
N THR A 159 1.84 -8.75 -11.43
CA THR A 159 1.33 -9.13 -10.11
C THR A 159 0.74 -7.92 -9.39
N VAL A 160 -0.40 -8.12 -8.73
CA VAL A 160 -0.96 -7.20 -7.73
C VAL A 160 -0.97 -7.88 -6.38
N LEU A 161 -0.56 -7.17 -5.33
CA LEU A 161 -0.61 -7.60 -3.94
C LEU A 161 -1.75 -6.89 -3.20
N LEU A 162 -2.52 -7.65 -2.41
CA LEU A 162 -3.49 -7.18 -1.43
C LEU A 162 -3.17 -7.86 -0.09
N MET A 163 -2.25 -7.27 0.67
CA MET A 163 -1.73 -7.86 1.91
C MET A 163 -2.36 -7.18 3.14
N ASP A 164 -2.17 -7.78 4.32
CA ASP A 164 -2.53 -7.17 5.62
C ASP A 164 -4.00 -6.74 5.75
N GLY A 165 -4.91 -7.47 5.12
CA GLY A 165 -6.34 -7.14 5.14
C GLY A 165 -6.80 -6.18 4.05
N ASN A 166 -5.94 -5.79 3.10
CA ASN A 166 -6.25 -4.84 2.01
C ASN A 166 -7.33 -5.33 1.03
N LEU A 167 -7.77 -6.59 1.14
CA LEU A 167 -9.05 -7.05 0.55
C LEU A 167 -10.25 -6.24 1.04
N GLY A 168 -10.11 -5.53 2.15
CA GLY A 168 -11.14 -4.67 2.74
C GLY A 168 -11.30 -3.31 2.06
N ILE A 169 -10.33 -2.86 1.28
CA ILE A 169 -10.30 -1.52 0.69
C ILE A 169 -11.59 -1.23 -0.09
N GLY A 170 -12.24 -0.10 0.27
CA GLY A 170 -13.47 0.35 -0.37
C GLY A 170 -14.74 -0.39 0.09
N GLY A 171 -14.64 -1.41 0.95
CA GLY A 171 -15.80 -2.12 1.52
C GLY A 171 -16.61 -2.96 0.53
N ASP A 172 -16.24 -2.95 -0.75
CA ASP A 172 -16.86 -3.76 -1.80
C ASP A 172 -15.82 -4.66 -2.49
N PRO A 173 -15.72 -5.93 -2.06
CA PRO A 173 -14.74 -6.86 -2.61
C PRO A 173 -14.89 -7.08 -4.11
N ARG A 174 -16.12 -7.01 -4.64
CA ARG A 174 -16.35 -7.17 -6.07
C ARG A 174 -15.79 -6.00 -6.86
N ALA A 175 -16.10 -4.78 -6.45
CA ALA A 175 -15.58 -3.58 -7.08
C ALA A 175 -14.05 -3.54 -7.03
N LEU A 176 -13.44 -3.96 -5.91
CA LEU A 176 -11.99 -4.05 -5.77
C LEU A 176 -11.40 -5.10 -6.73
N LEU A 177 -11.96 -6.30 -6.80
CA LEU A 177 -11.49 -7.35 -7.72
C LEU A 177 -11.64 -6.93 -9.18
N ASP A 178 -12.76 -6.30 -9.55
CA ASP A 178 -12.99 -5.78 -10.91
C ASP A 178 -11.96 -4.65 -11.23
N ARG A 179 -11.59 -3.84 -10.24
CA ARG A 179 -10.54 -2.83 -10.40
C ARG A 179 -9.16 -3.47 -10.57
N VAL A 180 -8.80 -4.42 -9.73
CA VAL A 180 -7.52 -5.15 -9.82
C VAL A 180 -7.38 -5.88 -11.15
N ALA A 181 -8.46 -6.46 -11.68
CA ALA A 181 -8.45 -7.10 -13.00
C ALA A 181 -8.08 -6.11 -14.12
N ARG A 182 -8.49 -4.84 -14.01
CA ARG A 182 -8.11 -3.79 -14.98
C ARG A 182 -6.66 -3.32 -14.83
N LEU A 183 -6.08 -3.43 -13.65
CA LEU A 183 -4.67 -3.10 -13.39
C LEU A 183 -3.73 -4.17 -13.93
N LEU A 184 -4.12 -5.43 -13.82
CA LEU A 184 -3.35 -6.58 -14.28
C LEU A 184 -3.39 -6.71 -15.81
N ARG A 185 -2.29 -7.20 -16.38
CA ARG A 185 -2.34 -7.73 -17.75
C ARG A 185 -3.26 -8.96 -17.82
N PRO A 186 -3.73 -9.34 -18.99
CA PRO A 186 -4.47 -10.59 -19.17
C PRO A 186 -3.67 -11.78 -18.62
N GLY A 187 -4.27 -12.59 -17.76
CA GLY A 187 -3.62 -13.70 -17.06
C GLY A 187 -2.66 -13.29 -15.93
N GLY A 188 -2.59 -12.00 -15.59
CA GLY A 188 -1.80 -11.51 -14.47
C GLY A 188 -2.26 -12.07 -13.12
N LEU A 189 -1.39 -12.02 -12.13
CA LEU A 189 -1.54 -12.68 -10.83
C LEU A 189 -2.00 -11.69 -9.76
N LEU A 190 -3.07 -11.99 -9.06
CA LEU A 190 -3.41 -11.40 -7.77
C LEU A 190 -2.94 -12.34 -6.68
N ILE A 191 -2.20 -11.84 -5.70
CA ILE A 191 -1.95 -12.51 -4.43
C ILE A 191 -2.61 -11.69 -3.33
N ALA A 192 -3.49 -12.34 -2.57
CA ALA A 192 -4.24 -11.68 -1.51
C ALA A 192 -4.09 -12.44 -0.18
N GLU A 193 -3.85 -11.69 0.89
CA GLU A 193 -3.94 -12.19 2.25
C GLU A 193 -5.40 -12.15 2.71
N THR A 194 -5.93 -13.28 3.15
CA THR A 194 -7.30 -13.41 3.61
C THR A 194 -7.37 -13.48 5.14
N ALA A 195 -8.53 -13.17 5.70
CA ALA A 195 -8.73 -13.36 7.13
C ALA A 195 -8.46 -14.83 7.53
N PRO A 196 -7.86 -15.07 8.72
CA PRO A 196 -7.54 -16.42 9.19
C PRO A 196 -8.77 -17.24 9.58
N VAL A 197 -9.95 -16.65 9.50
CA VAL A 197 -11.26 -17.26 9.80
C VAL A 197 -12.17 -17.19 8.58
N ASP A 198 -13.20 -18.05 8.55
CA ASP A 198 -14.22 -17.98 7.51
C ASP A 198 -15.18 -16.83 7.83
N VAL A 199 -15.00 -15.71 7.15
CA VAL A 199 -15.76 -14.47 7.34
C VAL A 199 -16.06 -13.84 5.99
N ASP A 200 -17.25 -13.24 5.88
CA ASP A 200 -17.72 -12.43 4.76
C ASP A 200 -18.43 -11.21 5.34
N GLU A 201 -17.67 -10.18 5.63
CA GLU A 201 -18.14 -9.01 6.37
C GLU A 201 -17.87 -7.74 5.59
N ARG A 202 -18.88 -6.85 5.54
CA ARG A 202 -18.77 -5.48 5.00
C ARG A 202 -19.36 -4.53 6.02
N THR A 203 -18.60 -3.53 6.42
CA THR A 203 -18.98 -2.64 7.51
C THR A 203 -18.34 -1.25 7.36
N GLN A 204 -18.75 -0.33 8.22
CA GLN A 204 -18.08 0.96 8.40
C GLN A 204 -17.11 0.83 9.58
N VAL A 205 -15.89 1.32 9.41
CA VAL A 205 -14.86 1.32 10.45
C VAL A 205 -14.19 2.67 10.59
N GLN A 206 -13.55 2.89 11.72
CA GLN A 206 -12.70 4.05 12.00
C GLN A 206 -11.35 3.54 12.47
N VAL A 207 -10.26 4.25 12.14
CA VAL A 207 -8.96 4.02 12.76
C VAL A 207 -8.91 4.72 14.10
N VAL A 208 -8.56 3.99 15.15
CA VAL A 208 -8.46 4.54 16.52
C VAL A 208 -7.19 4.07 17.21
N GLY A 209 -6.55 4.98 17.95
CA GLY A 209 -5.49 4.66 18.93
C GLY A 209 -6.05 4.52 20.35
N VAL A 210 -5.17 4.22 21.32
CA VAL A 210 -5.59 4.05 22.74
C VAL A 210 -6.01 5.38 23.38
N SER A 211 -5.43 6.48 22.93
CA SER A 211 -5.60 7.80 23.57
C SER A 211 -6.60 8.70 22.86
N ASP A 212 -7.35 8.17 21.89
CA ASP A 212 -8.25 8.97 21.06
C ASP A 212 -9.54 9.34 21.82
N VAL A 213 -9.44 10.42 22.60
CA VAL A 213 -10.57 11.09 23.29
C VAL A 213 -11.11 12.27 22.44
N GLY A 214 -10.57 12.47 21.22
CA GLY A 214 -10.92 13.58 20.33
C GLY A 214 -11.93 13.21 19.22
N PRO A 215 -12.28 14.18 18.36
CA PRO A 215 -13.12 13.92 17.21
C PRO A 215 -12.47 12.88 16.31
N THR A 216 -13.07 11.73 16.27
CA THR A 216 -12.62 10.58 15.47
C THR A 216 -12.85 10.90 13.99
N GLU A 217 -11.93 10.49 13.14
CA GLU A 217 -12.11 10.57 11.70
C GLU A 217 -13.42 9.94 11.24
N SER A 218 -13.93 10.41 10.10
CA SER A 218 -15.19 9.88 9.56
C SER A 218 -15.07 8.38 9.28
N PRO A 219 -16.10 7.58 9.59
CA PRO A 219 -16.13 6.17 9.25
C PRO A 219 -15.95 5.98 7.74
N PHE A 220 -15.24 4.92 7.37
CA PHE A 220 -15.05 4.52 5.98
C PHE A 220 -15.43 3.05 5.76
N PRO A 221 -15.83 2.67 4.53
CA PRO A 221 -16.24 1.32 4.23
C PRO A 221 -15.03 0.37 4.19
N TRP A 222 -15.20 -0.79 4.83
CA TRP A 222 -14.20 -1.84 4.92
C TRP A 222 -14.83 -3.23 4.83
N ALA A 223 -14.11 -4.18 4.22
CA ALA A 223 -14.53 -5.58 4.19
C ALA A 223 -13.50 -6.48 4.88
N ARG A 224 -13.94 -7.65 5.35
CA ARG A 224 -13.09 -8.75 5.81
C ARG A 224 -13.55 -10.03 5.16
N LEU A 225 -12.62 -10.70 4.48
CA LEU A 225 -12.93 -11.92 3.74
C LEU A 225 -11.99 -13.05 4.15
N GLY A 226 -12.56 -14.20 4.52
CA GLY A 226 -11.85 -15.47 4.50
C GLY A 226 -11.68 -15.97 3.05
N THR A 227 -10.84 -16.97 2.86
CA THR A 227 -10.53 -17.53 1.53
C THR A 227 -11.78 -17.98 0.78
N ALA A 228 -12.72 -18.66 1.45
CA ALA A 228 -13.97 -19.13 0.81
C ALA A 228 -14.83 -17.96 0.32
N ALA A 229 -14.91 -16.87 1.10
CA ALA A 229 -15.63 -15.66 0.71
C ALA A 229 -14.97 -14.98 -0.51
N LEU A 230 -13.65 -14.80 -0.48
CA LEU A 230 -12.91 -14.25 -1.62
C LEU A 230 -13.21 -15.01 -2.92
N LEU A 231 -13.18 -16.34 -2.90
CA LEU A 231 -13.45 -17.17 -4.07
C LEU A 231 -14.89 -17.01 -4.59
N ARG A 232 -15.87 -16.75 -3.71
CA ARG A 232 -17.25 -16.43 -4.14
C ARG A 232 -17.35 -15.09 -4.90
N TYR A 233 -16.55 -14.08 -4.49
CA TYR A 233 -16.49 -12.78 -5.18
C TYR A 233 -15.66 -12.83 -6.46
N ALA A 234 -14.70 -13.73 -6.59
CA ALA A 234 -13.74 -13.84 -7.68
C ALA A 234 -14.35 -14.49 -8.96
N ARG A 235 -15.56 -14.10 -9.33
CA ARG A 235 -16.18 -14.57 -10.57
C ARG A 235 -15.39 -14.06 -11.79
N GLY A 236 -15.03 -14.97 -12.69
CA GLY A 236 -14.19 -14.63 -13.85
C GLY A 236 -12.69 -14.68 -13.60
N TRP A 237 -12.28 -14.99 -12.36
CA TRP A 237 -10.89 -15.29 -12.01
C TRP A 237 -10.65 -16.81 -12.02
N THR A 238 -9.43 -17.21 -12.33
CA THR A 238 -8.99 -18.60 -12.21
C THR A 238 -8.19 -18.79 -10.94
N PRO A 239 -8.59 -19.64 -9.97
CA PRO A 239 -7.77 -19.93 -8.82
C PRO A 239 -6.40 -20.49 -9.23
N ALA A 240 -5.33 -19.91 -8.68
CA ALA A 240 -3.94 -20.32 -8.92
C ALA A 240 -3.29 -20.97 -7.70
N GLY A 241 -3.96 -20.95 -6.54
CA GLY A 241 -3.54 -21.62 -5.32
C GLY A 241 -4.10 -20.94 -4.07
N ALA A 242 -4.03 -21.67 -2.96
CA ALA A 242 -4.26 -21.16 -1.62
C ALA A 242 -3.31 -21.86 -0.67
N TRP A 243 -2.77 -21.15 0.31
CA TRP A 243 -1.85 -21.73 1.31
C TRP A 243 -1.92 -20.98 2.63
N THR A 244 -1.39 -21.61 3.65
CA THR A 244 -1.18 -21.03 4.97
C THR A 244 0.34 -21.01 5.24
N ALA A 245 0.83 -19.93 5.81
CA ALA A 245 2.18 -19.82 6.33
C ALA A 245 2.09 -19.16 7.70
N ASP A 246 2.57 -19.84 8.72
CA ASP A 246 2.30 -19.56 10.12
C ASP A 246 0.78 -19.45 10.36
N ASP A 247 0.30 -18.34 10.91
CA ASP A 247 -1.13 -18.06 11.17
C ASP A 247 -1.82 -17.26 10.03
N ARG A 248 -1.08 -16.95 8.96
CA ARG A 248 -1.55 -16.12 7.83
C ARG A 248 -2.04 -16.99 6.68
N ARG A 249 -3.14 -16.58 6.05
CA ARG A 249 -3.76 -17.28 4.92
C ARG A 249 -3.70 -16.45 3.65
N PHE A 250 -3.39 -17.11 2.55
CA PHE A 250 -3.21 -16.48 1.25
C PHE A 250 -3.99 -17.21 0.17
N ALA A 251 -4.42 -16.45 -0.83
CA ALA A 251 -4.97 -16.98 -2.07
C ALA A 251 -4.33 -16.29 -3.26
N ALA A 252 -4.08 -17.05 -4.31
CA ALA A 252 -3.61 -16.58 -5.60
C ALA A 252 -4.68 -16.80 -6.66
N LEU A 253 -4.93 -15.78 -7.47
CA LEU A 253 -5.94 -15.78 -8.52
C LEU A 253 -5.34 -15.23 -9.82
N ARG A 254 -5.67 -15.82 -10.97
CA ARG A 254 -5.34 -15.27 -12.30
C ARG A 254 -6.50 -14.45 -12.83
N SER A 255 -6.21 -13.25 -13.32
CA SER A 255 -7.20 -12.46 -14.04
C SER A 255 -7.65 -13.20 -15.31
N GLY A 256 -8.96 -13.20 -15.61
CA GLY A 256 -9.47 -13.73 -16.87
C GLY A 256 -8.85 -12.99 -18.08
N ALA A 257 -8.82 -13.61 -19.24
CA ALA A 257 -8.53 -12.91 -20.48
C ALA A 257 -9.54 -11.77 -20.64
N ALA A 258 -9.06 -10.55 -20.96
CA ALA A 258 -9.97 -9.47 -21.32
C ALA A 258 -10.94 -10.00 -22.40
N PRO A 259 -12.27 -9.73 -22.31
CA PRO A 259 -13.16 -10.09 -23.40
C PRO A 259 -12.59 -9.48 -24.67
N ALA A 260 -12.33 -10.32 -25.67
CA ALA A 260 -11.82 -9.87 -26.96
C ALA A 260 -12.69 -8.72 -27.42
N GLY A 261 -12.09 -7.52 -27.47
CA GLY A 261 -12.80 -6.30 -27.84
C GLY A 261 -13.51 -6.51 -29.14
N GLY A 262 -14.85 -6.50 -29.11
CA GLY A 262 -15.67 -6.56 -30.30
C GLY A 262 -15.21 -5.46 -31.24
N ARG A 263 -14.53 -5.82 -32.31
CA ARG A 263 -14.33 -4.93 -33.48
C ARG A 263 -15.73 -4.52 -33.90
N ARG A 264 -16.15 -3.32 -33.56
CA ARG A 264 -17.30 -2.71 -34.28
C ARG A 264 -16.85 -2.60 -35.73
N ALA A 265 -17.37 -3.50 -36.55
CA ALA A 265 -17.32 -3.32 -37.99
C ALA A 265 -17.96 -1.98 -38.32
N ARG A 266 -17.25 -1.14 -39.05
CA ARG A 266 -17.77 0.05 -39.73
C ARG A 266 -18.50 -0.40 -41.01
#